data_542d668d95e732c8b01288c541237b20
#
_entry.id   542d668d95e732c8b01288c541237b20
#
_cell.length_a   1.000
_cell.length_b   1.000
_cell.length_c   1.000
_cell.angle_alpha   90.00
_cell.angle_beta   90.00
_cell.angle_gamma   90.00
#
_symmetry.space_group_name_H-M   'P 1'
#
loop_
_entity.id
_entity.type
_entity.pdbx_description
1 polymer ?
#
loop_
_entity_poly.entity_id
_entity_poly.type
_entity_poly.pdbx_seq_one_letter_code
_entity_poly.pdbx_strand_id
1 'polypeptide(L)'
;MRGIVYLSAGLIVGLMFATAPAAVASSMYASLSTPSTDDARPLVSPIPRETVPYDGPYAPGTIIINTSERRLYLILPSHQALRYGVGVGRPGFTWAGVTRIANKREWPDWTPPAQMLRRRPDLPRHMSGGIDNPLGARAMYLAGTLYRIHGSNEPDTIGQAVSSGCIRMTNQDVTDLYERARVGAKVVVLR
;
A
#
# COMPACT_ATOMS: atom_id res chain seq x y z
N MET A 1 10.23 81.71 -62.16
CA MET A 1 9.11 80.83 -62.42
C MET A 1 8.66 80.24 -61.09
N ARG A 2 7.56 80.61 -60.72
CA ARG A 2 6.54 80.24 -59.75
C ARG A 2 6.89 79.12 -58.79
N GLY A 3 7.15 79.43 -57.50
CA GLY A 3 7.14 78.54 -56.37
C GLY A 3 5.82 78.59 -55.65
N ILE A 4 5.27 77.46 -55.33
CA ILE A 4 4.02 77.31 -54.56
C ILE A 4 4.40 76.91 -53.14
N VAL A 5 3.92 77.74 -52.18
CA VAL A 5 4.05 77.49 -50.75
C VAL A 5 2.82 76.68 -50.31
N TYR A 6 3.01 75.53 -49.63
CA TYR A 6 1.95 74.81 -48.94
C TYR A 6 2.11 74.94 -47.45
N LEU A 7 1.09 75.54 -46.85
CA LEU A 7 0.91 75.51 -45.41
C LEU A 7 0.45 74.09 -44.98
N SER A 8 1.16 73.51 -44.06
CA SER A 8 0.73 72.29 -43.38
C SER A 8 0.13 72.66 -42.02
N ALA A 9 -1.15 72.40 -41.87
CA ALA A 9 -1.88 72.49 -40.63
C ALA A 9 -1.51 71.31 -39.73
N GLY A 10 -0.98 71.59 -38.54
CA GLY A 10 -0.70 70.55 -37.55
C GLY A 10 -1.98 70.08 -36.83
N LEU A 11 -2.23 68.81 -36.92
CA LEU A 11 -3.30 68.11 -36.18
C LEU A 11 -2.73 67.61 -34.86
N ILE A 12 -3.17 68.21 -33.75
CA ILE A 12 -2.83 67.74 -32.41
C ILE A 12 -3.79 66.60 -32.06
N VAL A 13 -3.33 65.38 -32.08
CA VAL A 13 -4.06 64.20 -31.59
C VAL A 13 -3.83 64.09 -30.07
N GLY A 14 -4.87 64.43 -29.34
CA GLY A 14 -4.87 64.24 -27.87
C GLY A 14 -4.96 62.76 -27.54
N LEU A 15 -3.94 62.24 -26.88
CA LEU A 15 -3.89 60.85 -26.39
C LEU A 15 -4.68 60.82 -25.05
N MET A 16 -5.92 60.30 -25.14
CA MET A 16 -6.70 60.00 -23.93
C MET A 16 -6.14 58.68 -23.31
N PHE A 17 -5.48 58.76 -22.19
CA PHE A 17 -5.14 57.58 -21.39
C PHE A 17 -6.41 57.11 -20.69
N ALA A 18 -6.99 56.03 -21.17
CA ALA A 18 -8.02 55.27 -20.46
C ALA A 18 -7.34 54.47 -19.34
N THR A 19 -7.55 54.88 -18.09
CA THR A 19 -7.17 54.09 -16.92
C THR A 19 -8.16 52.96 -16.75
N ALA A 20 -7.75 51.74 -17.10
CA ALA A 20 -8.50 50.55 -16.78
C ALA A 20 -8.44 50.27 -15.27
N PRO A 21 -9.57 49.95 -14.60
CA PRO A 21 -9.52 49.58 -13.18
C PRO A 21 -8.80 48.20 -13.07
N ALA A 22 -7.81 48.14 -12.17
CA ALA A 22 -7.16 46.92 -11.80
C ALA A 22 -8.19 45.95 -11.22
N ALA A 23 -8.51 44.90 -11.95
CA ALA A 23 -9.28 43.76 -11.45
C ALA A 23 -8.45 43.12 -10.34
N VAL A 24 -8.92 43.23 -9.10
CA VAL A 24 -8.40 42.49 -7.95
C VAL A 24 -8.78 41.03 -8.18
N ALA A 25 -7.87 40.25 -8.73
CA ALA A 25 -7.99 38.80 -8.79
C ALA A 25 -7.93 38.32 -7.33
N SER A 26 -9.10 38.08 -6.73
CA SER A 26 -9.22 37.30 -5.49
C SER A 26 -8.68 35.89 -5.78
N SER A 27 -7.41 35.70 -5.42
CA SER A 27 -6.79 34.40 -5.38
C SER A 27 -7.50 33.59 -4.29
N MET A 28 -8.51 32.80 -4.70
CA MET A 28 -8.99 31.70 -3.89
C MET A 28 -7.88 30.65 -3.86
N TYR A 29 -6.92 30.85 -2.96
CA TYR A 29 -6.09 29.73 -2.51
C TYR A 29 -7.04 28.78 -1.80
N ALA A 30 -7.49 27.73 -2.55
CA ALA A 30 -8.01 26.55 -1.92
C ALA A 30 -6.92 26.11 -0.93
N SER A 31 -7.20 26.24 0.35
CA SER A 31 -6.40 25.64 1.41
C SER A 31 -6.44 24.15 1.15
N LEU A 32 -5.45 23.63 0.42
CA LEU A 32 -5.13 22.23 0.44
C LEU A 32 -4.73 21.95 1.89
N SER A 33 -5.68 21.44 2.65
CA SER A 33 -5.41 20.91 3.99
C SER A 33 -4.29 19.88 3.79
N THR A 34 -3.06 20.27 4.13
CA THR A 34 -1.99 19.30 4.26
C THR A 34 -2.46 18.27 5.29
N PRO A 35 -2.52 16.97 4.95
CA PRO A 35 -2.85 15.97 5.96
C PRO A 35 -1.88 16.16 7.13
N SER A 36 -2.44 16.21 8.33
CA SER A 36 -1.66 16.35 9.54
C SER A 36 -0.61 15.25 9.58
N THR A 37 0.63 15.60 9.85
CA THR A 37 1.77 14.68 9.87
C THR A 37 1.65 13.58 10.93
N ASP A 38 0.68 13.67 11.84
CA ASP A 38 0.43 12.67 12.89
C ASP A 38 -0.35 11.43 12.41
N ASP A 39 -0.98 11.46 11.22
CA ASP A 39 -1.71 10.32 10.66
C ASP A 39 -1.00 9.65 9.48
N ALA A 40 0.20 10.07 9.12
CA ALA A 40 0.98 9.49 8.04
C ALA A 40 1.62 8.16 8.48
N ARG A 41 0.80 7.11 8.65
CA ARG A 41 1.31 5.75 8.77
C ARG A 41 2.15 5.45 7.52
N PRO A 42 3.38 4.93 7.67
CA PRO A 42 4.23 4.64 6.52
C PRO A 42 3.48 3.74 5.53
N LEU A 43 3.20 4.22 4.33
CA LEU A 43 2.59 3.42 3.26
C LEU A 43 3.58 2.41 2.69
N VAL A 44 4.86 2.64 2.92
CA VAL A 44 5.98 1.85 2.38
C VAL A 44 6.46 0.86 3.42
N SER A 45 6.73 -0.38 2.98
CA SER A 45 7.32 -1.41 3.84
C SER A 45 8.69 -0.94 4.36
N PRO A 46 9.00 -1.14 5.67
CA PRO A 46 10.35 -0.93 6.20
C PRO A 46 11.38 -1.88 5.57
N ILE A 47 10.91 -2.90 4.86
CA ILE A 47 11.72 -3.87 4.11
C ILE A 47 11.28 -3.80 2.65
N PRO A 48 12.06 -3.20 1.75
CA PRO A 48 11.70 -3.05 0.34
C PRO A 48 11.42 -4.38 -0.35
N ARG A 49 10.41 -4.38 -1.20
CA ARG A 49 10.17 -5.48 -2.13
C ARG A 49 11.23 -5.45 -3.22
N GLU A 50 11.79 -6.61 -3.55
CA GLU A 50 12.83 -6.73 -4.57
C GLU A 50 12.79 -8.09 -5.29
N THR A 51 13.26 -8.12 -6.53
CA THR A 51 13.49 -9.37 -7.27
C THR A 51 14.88 -9.88 -6.93
N VAL A 52 14.96 -11.16 -6.54
CA VAL A 52 16.20 -11.84 -6.14
C VAL A 52 16.40 -13.14 -6.93
N PRO A 53 17.63 -13.62 -7.13
CA PRO A 53 17.88 -14.96 -7.67
C PRO A 53 17.25 -16.04 -6.77
N TYR A 54 16.78 -17.12 -7.40
CA TYR A 54 16.22 -18.26 -6.70
C TYR A 54 16.56 -19.59 -7.41
N ASP A 55 17.36 -20.41 -6.76
CA ASP A 55 17.79 -21.71 -7.28
C ASP A 55 17.18 -22.91 -6.52
N GLY A 56 16.07 -22.67 -5.83
CA GLY A 56 15.39 -23.74 -5.05
C GLY A 56 14.47 -24.62 -5.90
N PRO A 57 13.93 -25.69 -5.29
CA PRO A 57 13.17 -26.74 -6.00
C PRO A 57 11.70 -26.40 -6.27
N TYR A 58 11.25 -25.20 -5.96
CA TYR A 58 9.83 -24.86 -6.06
C TYR A 58 9.49 -24.22 -7.41
N ALA A 59 8.36 -24.65 -7.98
CA ALA A 59 7.88 -24.14 -9.26
C ALA A 59 7.38 -22.68 -9.17
N PRO A 60 7.40 -21.94 -10.29
CA PRO A 60 6.79 -20.60 -10.37
C PRO A 60 5.35 -20.58 -9.87
N GLY A 61 4.98 -19.51 -9.16
CA GLY A 61 3.69 -19.34 -8.49
C GLY A 61 3.62 -19.93 -7.08
N THR A 62 4.65 -20.67 -6.64
CA THR A 62 4.77 -21.09 -5.22
C THR A 62 5.12 -19.91 -4.35
N ILE A 63 4.51 -19.85 -3.18
CA ILE A 63 4.85 -18.87 -2.14
C ILE A 63 5.65 -19.59 -1.07
N ILE A 64 6.82 -19.06 -0.72
CA ILE A 64 7.66 -19.54 0.38
C ILE A 64 7.69 -18.48 1.46
N ILE A 65 7.42 -18.86 2.70
CA ILE A 65 7.48 -17.97 3.85
C ILE A 65 8.57 -18.51 4.78
N ASN A 66 9.66 -17.78 4.90
CA ASN A 66 10.72 -18.07 5.87
C ASN A 66 10.48 -17.21 7.12
N THR A 67 10.02 -17.84 8.20
CA THR A 67 9.64 -17.13 9.43
C THR A 67 10.85 -16.64 10.23
N SER A 68 12.00 -17.33 10.15
CA SER A 68 13.23 -16.86 10.80
C SER A 68 13.83 -15.63 10.11
N GLU A 69 13.79 -15.58 8.77
CA GLU A 69 14.21 -14.43 7.99
C GLU A 69 13.18 -13.29 8.00
N ARG A 70 11.91 -13.59 8.32
CA ARG A 70 10.78 -12.68 8.19
C ARG A 70 10.62 -12.17 6.76
N ARG A 71 10.69 -13.11 5.81
CA ARG A 71 10.57 -12.87 4.37
C ARG A 71 9.55 -13.82 3.75
N LEU A 72 8.88 -13.31 2.72
CA LEU A 72 8.03 -14.08 1.83
C LEU A 72 8.61 -13.97 0.42
N TYR A 73 8.67 -15.10 -0.28
CA TYR A 73 9.15 -15.22 -1.64
C TYR A 73 8.03 -15.74 -2.53
N LEU A 74 7.65 -15.00 -3.55
CA LEU A 74 6.84 -15.50 -4.66
C LEU A 74 7.77 -15.97 -5.76
N ILE A 75 7.79 -17.27 -6.04
CA ILE A 75 8.65 -17.84 -7.07
C ILE A 75 8.17 -17.41 -8.46
N LEU A 76 9.09 -16.86 -9.22
CA LEU A 76 8.89 -16.40 -10.59
C LEU A 76 9.56 -17.35 -11.58
N PRO A 77 9.26 -17.26 -12.90
CA PRO A 77 10.05 -17.90 -13.94
C PRO A 77 11.52 -17.44 -13.92
N SER A 78 12.38 -18.14 -14.66
CA SER A 78 13.78 -17.77 -14.90
C SER A 78 14.64 -17.67 -13.64
N HIS A 79 14.47 -18.60 -12.71
CA HIS A 79 15.28 -18.69 -11.48
C HIS A 79 15.27 -17.41 -10.65
N GLN A 80 14.11 -16.80 -10.52
CA GLN A 80 13.89 -15.58 -9.75
C GLN A 80 12.79 -15.75 -8.70
N ALA A 81 12.81 -14.91 -7.69
CA ALA A 81 11.71 -14.74 -6.75
C ALA A 81 11.50 -13.27 -6.44
N LEU A 82 10.25 -12.89 -6.23
CA LEU A 82 9.90 -11.60 -5.67
C LEU A 82 9.87 -11.73 -4.16
N ARG A 83 10.77 -11.02 -3.48
CA ARG A 83 10.95 -11.05 -2.03
C ARG A 83 10.24 -9.88 -1.37
N TYR A 84 9.46 -10.17 -0.32
CA TYR A 84 8.73 -9.20 0.49
C TYR A 84 9.16 -9.30 1.95
N GLY A 85 9.09 -8.18 2.68
CA GLY A 85 9.13 -8.17 4.12
C GLY A 85 7.80 -8.64 4.72
N VAL A 86 7.84 -9.44 5.79
CA VAL A 86 6.63 -9.90 6.48
C VAL A 86 6.76 -9.82 8.00
N GLY A 87 5.64 -9.52 8.67
CA GLY A 87 5.47 -9.79 10.09
C GLY A 87 4.99 -11.23 10.30
N VAL A 88 5.52 -11.91 11.32
CA VAL A 88 5.27 -13.34 11.57
C VAL A 88 4.75 -13.59 12.98
N GLY A 89 4.41 -14.85 13.28
CA GLY A 89 3.99 -15.29 14.61
C GLY A 89 5.05 -15.03 15.67
N ARG A 90 4.66 -14.44 16.80
CA ARG A 90 5.54 -14.33 17.99
C ARG A 90 5.88 -15.71 18.56
N PRO A 91 6.86 -15.83 19.42
CA PRO A 91 7.21 -17.10 20.10
C PRO A 91 5.95 -17.81 20.66
N GLY A 92 5.85 -19.11 20.41
CA GLY A 92 4.67 -19.92 20.73
C GLY A 92 3.54 -19.89 19.69
N PHE A 93 3.62 -19.05 18.66
CA PHE A 93 2.66 -18.97 17.55
C PHE A 93 3.33 -19.19 16.19
N THR A 94 4.56 -19.64 16.17
CA THR A 94 5.26 -20.04 14.95
C THR A 94 4.81 -21.42 14.51
N TRP A 95 4.68 -21.60 13.20
CA TRP A 95 4.35 -22.88 12.58
C TRP A 95 5.14 -23.08 11.30
N ALA A 96 5.23 -24.31 10.84
CA ALA A 96 5.82 -24.67 9.55
C ALA A 96 4.97 -25.72 8.89
N GLY A 97 5.05 -25.85 7.58
CA GLY A 97 4.33 -26.84 6.81
C GLY A 97 4.00 -26.39 5.40
N VAL A 98 3.23 -27.23 4.71
CA VAL A 98 2.79 -26.98 3.34
C VAL A 98 1.27 -26.87 3.32
N THR A 99 0.78 -25.82 2.69
CA THR A 99 -0.64 -25.55 2.49
C THR A 99 -0.86 -24.93 1.11
N ARG A 100 -2.02 -24.36 0.88
CA ARG A 100 -2.37 -23.63 -0.34
C ARG A 100 -3.31 -22.47 -0.04
N ILE A 101 -3.38 -21.50 -0.94
CA ILE A 101 -4.39 -20.43 -0.86
C ILE A 101 -5.76 -21.07 -1.13
N ALA A 102 -6.65 -21.03 -0.14
CA ALA A 102 -8.01 -21.53 -0.26
C ALA A 102 -8.98 -20.48 -0.80
N ASN A 103 -8.79 -19.22 -0.40
CA ASN A 103 -9.66 -18.11 -0.76
C ASN A 103 -8.89 -16.77 -0.70
N LYS A 104 -9.42 -15.79 -1.42
CA LYS A 104 -8.87 -14.43 -1.49
C LYS A 104 -10.02 -13.43 -1.25
N ARG A 105 -9.76 -12.37 -0.48
CA ARG A 105 -10.72 -11.29 -0.19
C ARG A 105 -10.06 -9.93 -0.24
N GLU A 106 -10.76 -8.98 -0.83
CA GLU A 106 -10.43 -7.57 -0.77
C GLU A 106 -11.15 -6.94 0.41
N TRP A 107 -10.46 -6.07 1.13
CA TRP A 107 -10.98 -5.37 2.31
C TRP A 107 -11.85 -6.27 3.20
N PRO A 108 -11.28 -7.41 3.70
CA PRO A 108 -12.06 -8.40 4.43
C PRO A 108 -12.54 -7.86 5.77
N ASP A 109 -13.73 -8.29 6.17
CA ASP A 109 -14.16 -8.12 7.55
C ASP A 109 -13.28 -8.93 8.49
N TRP A 110 -13.10 -8.42 9.68
CA TRP A 110 -12.33 -9.08 10.73
C TRP A 110 -13.22 -9.46 11.92
N THR A 111 -13.21 -10.73 12.26
CA THR A 111 -13.79 -11.27 13.49
C THR A 111 -12.66 -11.90 14.28
N PRO A 112 -12.32 -11.39 15.47
CA PRO A 112 -11.29 -11.97 16.31
C PRO A 112 -11.62 -13.41 16.67
N PRO A 113 -10.66 -14.36 16.58
CA PRO A 113 -10.85 -15.71 17.07
C PRO A 113 -11.22 -15.71 18.56
N ALA A 114 -12.06 -16.66 19.00
CA ALA A 114 -12.50 -16.76 20.40
C ALA A 114 -11.32 -16.79 21.39
N GLN A 115 -10.22 -17.45 21.02
CA GLN A 115 -8.99 -17.47 21.83
C GLN A 115 -8.36 -16.08 21.98
N MET A 116 -8.46 -15.22 20.96
CA MET A 116 -7.95 -13.86 21.01
C MET A 116 -8.83 -13.00 21.91
N LEU A 117 -10.14 -13.11 21.81
CA LEU A 117 -11.09 -12.42 22.70
C LEU A 117 -10.94 -12.82 24.17
N ARG A 118 -10.56 -14.07 24.47
CA ARG A 118 -10.24 -14.48 25.86
C ARG A 118 -9.00 -13.78 26.41
N ARG A 119 -7.98 -13.51 25.57
CA ARG A 119 -6.76 -12.78 25.98
C ARG A 119 -6.92 -11.26 25.93
N ARG A 120 -7.80 -10.78 25.10
CA ARG A 120 -8.05 -9.35 24.83
C ARG A 120 -9.58 -9.14 24.73
N PRO A 121 -10.27 -9.09 25.85
CA PRO A 121 -11.73 -8.90 25.88
C PRO A 121 -12.17 -7.49 25.44
N ASP A 122 -11.23 -6.56 25.40
CA ASP A 122 -11.38 -5.18 24.93
C ASP A 122 -11.53 -5.07 23.40
N LEU A 123 -11.16 -6.11 22.66
CA LEU A 123 -11.28 -6.09 21.20
C LEU A 123 -12.73 -6.11 20.73
N PRO A 124 -13.06 -5.40 19.63
CA PRO A 124 -14.37 -5.47 19.02
C PRO A 124 -14.67 -6.90 18.57
N ARG A 125 -15.93 -7.32 18.64
CA ARG A 125 -16.33 -8.67 18.20
C ARG A 125 -16.35 -8.81 16.68
N HIS A 126 -16.42 -7.69 15.97
CA HIS A 126 -16.41 -7.60 14.51
C HIS A 126 -15.92 -6.22 14.08
N MET A 127 -15.16 -6.16 12.97
CA MET A 127 -14.80 -4.93 12.26
C MET A 127 -15.05 -5.13 10.77
N SER A 128 -15.76 -4.21 10.16
CA SER A 128 -15.91 -4.16 8.70
C SER A 128 -14.57 -3.89 8.02
N GLY A 129 -14.43 -4.28 6.77
CA GLY A 129 -13.26 -3.97 5.96
C GLY A 129 -12.99 -2.47 5.89
N GLY A 130 -11.73 -2.06 5.96
CA GLY A 130 -11.32 -0.66 5.94
C GLY A 130 -9.88 -0.47 6.38
N ILE A 131 -9.42 0.79 6.36
CA ILE A 131 -8.02 1.14 6.63
C ILE A 131 -7.60 0.84 8.07
N ASP A 132 -8.54 0.90 9.03
CA ASP A 132 -8.29 0.63 10.44
C ASP A 132 -8.43 -0.86 10.79
N ASN A 133 -8.90 -1.69 9.84
CA ASN A 133 -9.06 -3.11 10.03
C ASN A 133 -7.67 -3.80 10.06
N PRO A 134 -7.37 -4.64 11.06
CA PRO A 134 -6.07 -5.29 11.19
C PRO A 134 -5.73 -6.29 10.08
N LEU A 135 -6.70 -6.69 9.22
CA LEU A 135 -6.43 -7.50 8.03
C LEU A 135 -6.02 -6.67 6.81
N GLY A 136 -6.17 -5.35 6.88
CA GLY A 136 -5.78 -4.43 5.82
C GLY A 136 -6.54 -4.63 4.50
N ALA A 137 -5.88 -4.22 3.40
CA ALA A 137 -6.51 -4.15 2.08
C ALA A 137 -6.85 -5.49 1.45
N ARG A 138 -6.11 -6.57 1.76
CA ARG A 138 -6.25 -7.91 1.15
C ARG A 138 -5.98 -9.00 2.16
N ALA A 139 -6.68 -10.14 2.01
CA ALA A 139 -6.34 -11.36 2.74
C ALA A 139 -6.41 -12.59 1.83
N MET A 140 -5.44 -13.48 1.99
CA MET A 140 -5.35 -14.80 1.36
C MET A 140 -5.41 -15.85 2.47
N TYR A 141 -6.47 -16.63 2.49
CA TYR A 141 -6.74 -17.63 3.51
C TYR A 141 -6.05 -18.94 3.19
N LEU A 142 -5.41 -19.56 4.17
CA LEU A 142 -4.62 -20.79 4.00
C LEU A 142 -5.43 -22.02 4.36
N ALA A 143 -5.51 -22.98 3.41
CA ALA A 143 -6.34 -24.18 3.53
C ALA A 143 -5.98 -25.01 4.77
N GLY A 144 -7.00 -25.53 5.47
CA GLY A 144 -6.82 -26.37 6.64
C GLY A 144 -6.27 -25.67 7.88
N THR A 145 -6.24 -24.34 7.87
CA THR A 145 -5.69 -23.53 8.98
C THR A 145 -6.61 -22.35 9.31
N LEU A 146 -6.32 -21.67 10.43
CA LEU A 146 -6.90 -20.38 10.75
C LEU A 146 -6.03 -19.22 10.29
N TYR A 147 -4.91 -19.50 9.60
CA TYR A 147 -3.91 -18.52 9.23
C TYR A 147 -4.19 -17.87 7.87
N ARG A 148 -3.65 -16.68 7.69
CA ARG A 148 -3.80 -15.86 6.49
C ARG A 148 -2.47 -15.18 6.16
N ILE A 149 -2.29 -14.86 4.90
CA ILE A 149 -1.38 -13.80 4.46
C ILE A 149 -2.27 -12.59 4.24
N HIS A 150 -2.00 -11.46 4.91
CA HIS A 150 -2.91 -10.32 4.88
C HIS A 150 -2.16 -8.98 5.03
N GLY A 151 -2.82 -7.90 4.67
CA GLY A 151 -2.36 -6.54 4.91
C GLY A 151 -2.31 -6.19 6.40
N SER A 152 -2.05 -4.94 6.71
CA SER A 152 -2.00 -4.48 8.10
C SER A 152 -2.35 -3.00 8.20
N ASN A 153 -3.00 -2.63 9.29
CA ASN A 153 -3.12 -1.25 9.76
C ASN A 153 -1.91 -0.81 10.60
N GLU A 154 -0.93 -1.70 10.83
CA GLU A 154 0.31 -1.49 11.60
C GLU A 154 1.53 -1.83 10.72
N PRO A 155 1.86 -1.02 9.69
CA PRO A 155 2.92 -1.33 8.71
C PRO A 155 4.32 -1.39 9.31
N ASP A 156 4.57 -0.72 10.41
CA ASP A 156 5.81 -0.74 11.19
C ASP A 156 6.09 -2.11 11.86
N THR A 157 5.07 -2.97 11.97
CA THR A 157 5.24 -4.35 12.47
C THR A 157 5.81 -5.33 11.45
N ILE A 158 6.00 -4.89 10.19
CA ILE A 158 6.63 -5.71 9.16
C ILE A 158 8.12 -5.91 9.49
N GLY A 159 8.59 -7.14 9.39
CA GLY A 159 9.92 -7.53 9.87
C GLY A 159 9.97 -7.94 11.33
N GLN A 160 8.83 -7.95 12.03
CA GLN A 160 8.75 -8.31 13.45
C GLN A 160 7.97 -9.63 13.68
N ALA A 161 8.19 -10.24 14.85
CA ALA A 161 7.48 -11.45 15.29
C ALA A 161 6.41 -11.06 16.32
N VAL A 162 5.25 -10.60 15.86
CA VAL A 162 4.19 -10.00 16.70
C VAL A 162 2.81 -10.63 16.56
N SER A 163 2.57 -11.39 15.49
CA SER A 163 1.24 -11.93 15.19
C SER A 163 0.89 -13.18 16.04
N SER A 164 -0.33 -13.64 15.92
CA SER A 164 -0.78 -14.93 16.46
C SER A 164 -0.74 -16.06 15.40
N GLY A 165 0.26 -16.02 14.50
CA GLY A 165 0.52 -17.05 13.48
C GLY A 165 0.20 -16.62 12.05
N CYS A 166 -0.59 -15.59 11.82
CA CYS A 166 -0.82 -15.01 10.49
C CYS A 166 0.44 -14.29 9.98
N ILE A 167 0.52 -14.14 8.67
CA ILE A 167 1.62 -13.48 7.98
C ILE A 167 1.14 -12.09 7.58
N ARG A 168 1.74 -11.05 8.18
CA ARG A 168 1.40 -9.65 7.93
C ARG A 168 2.27 -9.06 6.83
N MET A 169 1.69 -8.24 5.99
CA MET A 169 2.37 -7.45 4.95
C MET A 169 1.89 -6.00 5.04
N THR A 170 2.60 -5.07 4.44
CA THR A 170 2.01 -3.75 4.17
C THR A 170 0.82 -3.89 3.22
N ASN A 171 -0.10 -2.93 3.22
CA ASN A 171 -1.23 -2.93 2.29
C ASN A 171 -0.76 -2.88 0.83
N GLN A 172 0.33 -2.17 0.55
CA GLN A 172 0.92 -2.11 -0.79
C GLN A 172 1.45 -3.48 -1.24
N ASP A 173 2.22 -4.16 -0.38
CA ASP A 173 2.84 -5.43 -0.73
C ASP A 173 1.82 -6.56 -0.82
N VAL A 174 0.84 -6.60 0.09
CA VAL A 174 -0.21 -7.63 0.01
C VAL A 174 -1.09 -7.45 -1.22
N THR A 175 -1.32 -6.23 -1.67
CA THR A 175 -2.06 -5.97 -2.91
C THR A 175 -1.29 -6.49 -4.12
N ASP A 176 0.01 -6.20 -4.22
CA ASP A 176 0.86 -6.73 -5.29
C ASP A 176 0.93 -8.26 -5.28
N LEU A 177 1.12 -8.88 -4.12
CA LEU A 177 1.12 -10.34 -3.99
C LEU A 177 -0.27 -10.93 -4.34
N TYR A 178 -1.34 -10.29 -3.92
CA TYR A 178 -2.70 -10.71 -4.20
C TYR A 178 -2.99 -10.77 -5.70
N GLU A 179 -2.58 -9.77 -6.48
CA GLU A 179 -2.78 -9.75 -7.93
C GLU A 179 -2.02 -10.90 -8.63
N ARG A 180 -0.85 -11.28 -8.13
CA ARG A 180 0.01 -12.32 -8.70
C ARG A 180 -0.37 -13.73 -8.26
N ALA A 181 -0.77 -13.90 -7.00
CA ALA A 181 -1.08 -15.20 -6.41
C ALA A 181 -2.48 -15.68 -6.79
N ARG A 182 -2.61 -16.96 -7.15
CA ARG A 182 -3.89 -17.59 -7.52
C ARG A 182 -4.45 -18.42 -6.36
N VAL A 183 -5.76 -18.58 -6.31
CA VAL A 183 -6.38 -19.61 -5.46
C VAL A 183 -5.84 -20.97 -5.89
N GLY A 184 -5.50 -21.83 -4.94
CA GLY A 184 -4.81 -23.09 -5.16
C GLY A 184 -3.28 -22.98 -5.15
N ALA A 185 -2.67 -21.79 -5.21
CA ALA A 185 -1.22 -21.62 -5.15
C ALA A 185 -0.65 -22.29 -3.90
N LYS A 186 0.45 -23.07 -4.09
CA LYS A 186 1.17 -23.75 -3.01
C LYS A 186 1.83 -22.72 -2.10
N VAL A 187 1.70 -22.92 -0.81
CA VAL A 187 2.34 -22.11 0.23
C VAL A 187 3.18 -23.03 1.12
N VAL A 188 4.47 -22.74 1.20
CA VAL A 188 5.44 -23.46 2.04
C VAL A 188 5.90 -22.53 3.14
N VAL A 189 5.73 -22.92 4.39
CA VAL A 189 6.18 -22.16 5.54
C VAL A 189 7.35 -22.86 6.19
N LEU A 190 8.46 -22.19 6.26
CA LEU A 190 9.73 -22.62 6.84
C LEU A 190 9.98 -21.89 8.17
N ARG A 191 10.73 -22.53 9.04
CA ARG A 191 11.23 -21.93 10.28
C ARG A 191 12.65 -21.40 10.12
#